data_18fb39140b05a0159a950505e1b545b7
#
_entry.id   18fb39140b05a0159a950505e1b545b7
#
_cell.length_a   1.000
_cell.length_b   1.000
_cell.length_c   1.000
_cell.angle_alpha   90.00
_cell.angle_beta   90.00
_cell.angle_gamma   90.00
#
_symmetry.space_group_name_H-M   'P 1'
#
loop_
_entity.id
_entity.type
_entity.pdbx_description
1 polymer ?
#
loop_
_entity_poly.entity_id
_entity_poly.type
_entity_poly.pdbx_seq_one_letter_code
_entity_poly.pdbx_strand_id
1 'polypeptide(L)'
;MPLSKQIIKDKKPDRPKVKLSTAEKKQITALIRQAKGDGKKHTAQQTIPYEMMYPDGICRLAGKLYSKSIEFFDINYQLAQPDDKTATFEVLCDFYNSLDSSIGLQLTFVNRVAGKGEFAKSIEIPPQGDGFDDVRTEYAAMLQNQLAKGNNGLIKKKYLTFTLEAENVKAAKSRLSRLETDIQNHLKVLGAQNHPLSGRERLEVLHGIFHPDGDMPFLFDWKWLTPSGLSTKDFIAPTSFAFKKGRTFEMGNKTGAVSFLQILAPELNDRMLADLLNVDGHLLVNLHIRSIDQSEAIKTIKHKITDLDRMKIEEQKKAVRSGYDMDIIPSDLATYGGEAKDLLRDLQSRNERMFLLTLLVVNLADEKQQLENQIFQSASVAQKANCSLVRLDYQQEAGLMSSLPLGLNEIPIQRGLTTSSTAIFVPFTTQELFCKC
;
A
#
# COMPACT_ATOMS: atom_id res chain seq x y z
N MET A 1 52.80 -38.64 12.66
CA MET A 1 51.63 -39.13 11.93
C MET A 1 50.62 -37.98 11.85
N PRO A 2 50.28 -37.43 10.67
CA PRO A 2 49.30 -36.34 10.55
C PRO A 2 47.93 -36.94 10.27
N LEU A 3 46.93 -36.43 11.04
CA LEU A 3 45.53 -36.74 10.90
C LEU A 3 44.96 -36.10 9.63
N SER A 4 44.47 -36.93 8.73
CA SER A 4 43.79 -36.51 7.49
C SER A 4 42.45 -35.83 7.79
N LYS A 5 42.30 -34.59 7.33
CA LYS A 5 41.03 -33.86 7.30
C LYS A 5 40.13 -34.48 6.19
N GLN A 6 39.11 -35.23 6.58
CA GLN A 6 38.02 -35.56 5.67
C GLN A 6 37.12 -34.33 5.52
N ILE A 7 37.15 -33.77 4.30
CA ILE A 7 36.22 -32.72 3.86
C ILE A 7 34.87 -33.40 3.55
N ILE A 8 33.90 -33.22 4.43
CA ILE A 8 32.51 -33.59 4.14
C ILE A 8 32.01 -32.60 3.08
N LYS A 9 31.83 -33.10 1.87
CA LYS A 9 31.13 -32.36 0.81
C LYS A 9 29.65 -32.39 1.11
N ASP A 10 29.11 -31.27 1.62
CA ASP A 10 27.66 -31.09 1.73
C ASP A 10 27.00 -31.21 0.36
N LYS A 11 26.27 -32.30 0.15
CA LYS A 11 25.38 -32.44 -1.00
C LYS A 11 24.24 -31.43 -0.83
N LYS A 12 24.18 -30.41 -1.73
CA LYS A 12 23.01 -29.55 -1.86
C LYS A 12 21.76 -30.41 -2.02
N PRO A 13 20.67 -30.13 -1.28
CA PRO A 13 19.43 -30.89 -1.43
C PRO A 13 18.94 -30.79 -2.88
N ASP A 14 18.64 -31.93 -3.46
CA ASP A 14 18.13 -32.08 -4.83
C ASP A 14 16.72 -31.46 -4.86
N ARG A 15 16.60 -30.22 -5.36
CA ARG A 15 15.30 -29.57 -5.53
C ARG A 15 14.55 -30.30 -6.64
N PRO A 16 13.29 -30.71 -6.43
CA PRO A 16 12.52 -31.40 -7.46
C PRO A 16 12.46 -30.49 -8.71
N LYS A 17 12.92 -31.00 -9.83
CA LYS A 17 12.86 -30.32 -11.13
C LYS A 17 11.39 -30.31 -11.57
N VAL A 18 10.67 -29.20 -11.29
CA VAL A 18 9.32 -28.99 -11.81
C VAL A 18 9.41 -28.92 -13.34
N LYS A 19 8.82 -29.88 -14.03
CA LYS A 19 8.71 -29.88 -15.50
C LYS A 19 7.60 -28.90 -15.90
N LEU A 20 7.98 -27.68 -16.26
CA LEU A 20 7.06 -26.67 -16.78
C LEU A 20 6.52 -27.09 -18.16
N SER A 21 5.24 -26.95 -18.38
CA SER A 21 4.57 -27.13 -19.68
C SER A 21 5.04 -26.09 -20.69
N THR A 22 4.81 -26.35 -21.97
CA THR A 22 5.18 -25.40 -23.04
C THR A 22 4.40 -24.07 -22.92
N ALA A 23 3.18 -24.11 -22.42
CA ALA A 23 2.37 -22.92 -22.18
C ALA A 23 2.94 -22.07 -21.01
N GLU A 24 3.28 -22.70 -19.89
CA GLU A 24 3.93 -22.02 -18.76
C GLU A 24 5.29 -21.41 -19.13
N LYS A 25 6.09 -22.12 -19.94
CA LYS A 25 7.37 -21.57 -20.44
C LYS A 25 7.14 -20.33 -21.31
N LYS A 26 6.09 -20.33 -22.18
CA LYS A 26 5.73 -19.15 -22.99
C LYS A 26 5.27 -17.99 -22.11
N GLN A 27 4.45 -18.25 -21.09
CA GLN A 27 4.01 -17.22 -20.15
C GLN A 27 5.20 -16.64 -19.36
N ILE A 28 6.07 -17.48 -18.82
CA ILE A 28 7.29 -17.04 -18.11
C ILE A 28 8.18 -16.22 -19.04
N THR A 29 8.36 -16.64 -20.29
CA THR A 29 9.16 -15.89 -21.27
C THR A 29 8.52 -14.54 -21.61
N ALA A 30 7.20 -14.48 -21.71
CA ALA A 30 6.46 -13.23 -21.91
C ALA A 30 6.61 -12.27 -20.70
N LEU A 31 6.46 -12.78 -19.47
CA LEU A 31 6.69 -12.03 -18.25
C LEU A 31 8.12 -11.53 -18.11
N ILE A 32 9.12 -12.37 -18.47
CA ILE A 32 10.54 -11.95 -18.49
C ILE A 32 10.79 -10.87 -19.54
N ARG A 33 10.15 -10.96 -20.73
CA ARG A 33 10.24 -9.90 -21.74
C ARG A 33 9.60 -8.61 -21.27
N GLN A 34 8.44 -8.67 -20.65
CA GLN A 34 7.73 -7.54 -20.07
C GLN A 34 8.56 -6.90 -18.93
N ALA A 35 9.15 -7.71 -18.05
CA ALA A 35 10.01 -7.26 -16.96
C ALA A 35 11.38 -6.69 -17.44
N LYS A 36 11.90 -7.16 -18.60
CA LYS A 36 13.13 -6.61 -19.18
C LYS A 36 12.92 -5.30 -19.93
N GLY A 37 11.68 -4.89 -20.18
CA GLY A 37 11.34 -3.74 -21.00
C GLY A 37 11.89 -3.87 -22.43
N ASP A 38 11.51 -2.96 -23.30
CA ASP A 38 11.96 -2.93 -24.72
C ASP A 38 13.44 -2.52 -24.90
N GLY A 39 14.22 -2.47 -23.82
CA GLY A 39 15.61 -2.00 -23.85
C GLY A 39 15.77 -0.51 -24.20
N LYS A 40 14.67 0.22 -24.40
CA LYS A 40 14.68 1.66 -24.60
C LYS A 40 14.99 2.34 -23.28
N LYS A 41 15.95 3.24 -23.28
CA LYS A 41 16.25 4.10 -22.13
C LYS A 41 15.07 5.08 -21.99
N HIS A 42 14.31 4.94 -20.92
CA HIS A 42 13.30 5.93 -20.55
C HIS A 42 13.93 7.04 -19.72
N THR A 43 13.46 8.28 -19.90
CA THR A 43 13.81 9.37 -18.99
C THR A 43 13.05 9.19 -17.67
N ALA A 44 13.51 9.84 -16.60
CA ALA A 44 12.81 9.79 -15.32
C ALA A 44 11.34 10.24 -15.45
N GLN A 45 11.07 11.25 -16.25
CA GLN A 45 9.71 11.73 -16.52
C GLN A 45 8.84 10.69 -17.24
N GLN A 46 9.42 9.94 -18.18
CA GLN A 46 8.69 8.89 -18.91
C GLN A 46 8.35 7.69 -18.04
N THR A 47 9.13 7.43 -17.00
CA THR A 47 8.91 6.34 -16.05
C THR A 47 7.70 6.62 -15.14
N ILE A 48 7.40 7.89 -14.83
CA ILE A 48 6.27 8.26 -13.95
C ILE A 48 4.94 7.95 -14.65
N PRO A 49 4.02 7.14 -14.07
CA PRO A 49 2.93 6.49 -14.78
C PRO A 49 1.63 7.32 -14.82
N TYR A 50 1.69 8.61 -15.20
CA TYR A 50 0.49 9.37 -15.51
C TYR A 50 0.67 10.16 -16.82
N GLU A 51 -0.42 10.44 -17.51
CA GLU A 51 -0.38 11.21 -18.76
C GLU A 51 -0.50 12.70 -18.49
N MET A 52 -1.44 13.11 -17.63
CA MET A 52 -1.72 14.52 -17.36
C MET A 52 -2.26 14.73 -15.95
N MET A 53 -1.78 15.79 -15.30
CA MET A 53 -2.33 16.35 -14.07
C MET A 53 -3.10 17.62 -14.39
N TYR A 54 -4.34 17.74 -13.90
CA TYR A 54 -5.17 18.92 -14.08
C TYR A 54 -5.17 19.80 -12.82
N PRO A 55 -5.44 21.12 -12.96
CA PRO A 55 -5.43 22.03 -11.81
C PRO A 55 -6.41 21.69 -10.70
N ASP A 56 -7.54 21.06 -11.03
CA ASP A 56 -8.59 20.63 -10.09
C ASP A 56 -8.30 19.28 -9.39
N GLY A 57 -7.08 18.80 -9.50
CA GLY A 57 -6.63 17.57 -8.82
C GLY A 57 -6.96 16.28 -9.57
N ILE A 58 -7.62 16.34 -10.71
CA ILE A 58 -7.83 15.16 -11.55
C ILE A 58 -6.50 14.78 -12.19
N CYS A 59 -6.16 13.49 -12.11
CA CYS A 59 -5.01 12.92 -12.79
C CYS A 59 -5.50 11.90 -13.81
N ARG A 60 -5.07 12.07 -15.08
CA ARG A 60 -5.27 11.09 -16.13
C ARG A 60 -4.08 10.13 -16.12
N LEU A 61 -4.39 8.88 -15.91
CA LEU A 61 -3.46 7.74 -16.01
C LEU A 61 -3.47 7.17 -17.43
N ALA A 62 -2.89 6.00 -17.61
CA ALA A 62 -2.92 5.34 -18.92
C ALA A 62 -4.36 4.99 -19.35
N GLY A 63 -4.66 5.19 -20.63
CA GLY A 63 -5.94 4.84 -21.22
C GLY A 63 -7.11 5.73 -20.76
N LYS A 64 -8.13 5.12 -20.18
CA LYS A 64 -9.38 5.78 -19.73
C LYS A 64 -9.46 5.91 -18.20
N LEU A 65 -8.38 5.67 -17.48
CA LEU A 65 -8.34 5.70 -16.02
C LEU A 65 -8.04 7.11 -15.51
N TYR A 66 -8.85 7.56 -14.57
CA TYR A 66 -8.73 8.87 -13.92
C TYR A 66 -8.74 8.70 -12.40
N SER A 67 -7.99 9.55 -11.71
CA SER A 67 -7.92 9.54 -10.24
C SER A 67 -8.02 10.93 -9.63
N LYS A 68 -8.46 10.97 -8.35
CA LYS A 68 -8.33 12.10 -7.43
C LYS A 68 -7.80 11.61 -6.10
N SER A 69 -7.29 12.54 -5.29
CA SER A 69 -6.72 12.21 -3.97
C SER A 69 -7.22 13.17 -2.91
N ILE A 70 -7.40 12.65 -1.71
CA ILE A 70 -7.76 13.37 -0.49
C ILE A 70 -6.66 13.13 0.53
N GLU A 71 -6.13 14.18 1.15
CA GLU A 71 -5.34 14.06 2.39
C GLU A 71 -6.30 13.92 3.56
N PHE A 72 -6.04 12.99 4.47
CA PHE A 72 -6.86 12.80 5.67
C PHE A 72 -5.98 12.69 6.90
N PHE A 73 -6.56 13.06 8.04
CA PHE A 73 -5.86 13.16 9.30
C PHE A 73 -6.30 12.06 10.27
N ASP A 74 -5.48 11.85 11.29
CA ASP A 74 -5.75 10.83 12.30
C ASP A 74 -6.91 11.19 13.22
N ILE A 75 -7.46 10.16 13.83
CA ILE A 75 -8.35 10.21 14.98
C ILE A 75 -7.74 9.37 16.11
N ASN A 76 -8.21 9.55 17.33
CA ASN A 76 -7.70 8.86 18.52
C ASN A 76 -8.10 7.37 18.60
N TYR A 77 -8.05 6.64 17.47
CA TYR A 77 -8.48 5.24 17.39
C TYR A 77 -7.65 4.32 18.29
N GLN A 78 -6.32 4.42 18.26
CA GLN A 78 -5.45 3.49 18.99
C GLN A 78 -5.63 3.56 20.51
N LEU A 79 -6.01 4.72 21.02
CA LEU A 79 -6.24 4.99 22.44
C LEU A 79 -7.73 4.97 22.85
N ALA A 80 -8.62 4.71 21.89
CA ALA A 80 -10.07 4.69 22.13
C ALA A 80 -10.51 3.47 22.96
N GLN A 81 -11.64 3.60 23.63
CA GLN A 81 -12.28 2.50 24.33
C GLN A 81 -12.75 1.41 23.35
N PRO A 82 -12.91 0.16 23.80
CA PRO A 82 -13.31 -0.96 22.92
C PRO A 82 -14.61 -0.67 22.15
N ASP A 83 -15.60 -0.06 22.77
CA ASP A 83 -16.88 0.26 22.12
C ASP A 83 -16.72 1.31 21.01
N ASP A 84 -15.88 2.34 21.22
CA ASP A 84 -15.57 3.36 20.21
C ASP A 84 -14.78 2.76 19.04
N LYS A 85 -13.88 1.81 19.33
CA LYS A 85 -13.15 1.06 18.29
C LYS A 85 -14.11 0.24 17.44
N THR A 86 -15.04 -0.45 18.06
CA THR A 86 -16.06 -1.23 17.37
C THR A 86 -16.91 -0.34 16.48
N ALA A 87 -17.40 0.80 16.99
CA ALA A 87 -18.17 1.76 16.21
C ALA A 87 -17.37 2.31 15.00
N THR A 88 -16.11 2.65 15.20
CA THR A 88 -15.22 3.09 14.11
C THR A 88 -15.02 1.99 13.06
N PHE A 89 -14.86 0.76 13.51
CA PHE A 89 -14.67 -0.40 12.63
C PHE A 89 -15.94 -0.66 11.78
N GLU A 90 -17.14 -0.57 12.37
CA GLU A 90 -18.40 -0.71 11.66
C GLU A 90 -18.57 0.37 10.58
N VAL A 91 -18.26 1.64 10.90
CA VAL A 91 -18.28 2.72 9.90
C VAL A 91 -17.28 2.50 8.77
N LEU A 92 -16.10 1.93 9.05
CA LEU A 92 -15.15 1.54 8.01
C LEU A 92 -15.67 0.40 7.13
N CYS A 93 -16.34 -0.59 7.71
CA CYS A 93 -17.01 -1.66 6.96
C CYS A 93 -18.09 -1.08 6.02
N ASP A 94 -18.92 -0.17 6.52
CA ASP A 94 -19.94 0.50 5.72
C ASP A 94 -19.34 1.34 4.60
N PHE A 95 -18.24 2.05 4.88
CA PHE A 95 -17.48 2.78 3.87
C PHE A 95 -17.01 1.86 2.74
N TYR A 96 -16.34 0.76 3.05
CA TYR A 96 -15.89 -0.20 2.02
C TYR A 96 -17.06 -0.82 1.27
N ASN A 97 -18.16 -1.16 1.95
CA ASN A 97 -19.36 -1.70 1.34
C ASN A 97 -20.10 -0.70 0.43
N SER A 98 -19.87 0.60 0.59
CA SER A 98 -20.43 1.63 -0.30
C SER A 98 -19.74 1.70 -1.66
N LEU A 99 -18.52 1.14 -1.80
CA LEU A 99 -17.72 1.22 -3.01
C LEU A 99 -18.22 0.26 -4.09
N ASP A 100 -18.42 0.79 -5.28
CA ASP A 100 -18.73 0.01 -6.48
C ASP A 100 -17.47 -0.72 -7.00
N SER A 101 -17.65 -1.88 -7.65
CA SER A 101 -16.56 -2.67 -8.24
C SER A 101 -15.79 -1.96 -9.35
N SER A 102 -16.36 -0.90 -9.94
CA SER A 102 -15.69 -0.05 -10.92
C SER A 102 -14.72 0.97 -10.30
N ILE A 103 -14.72 1.12 -8.96
CA ILE A 103 -13.89 2.06 -8.22
C ILE A 103 -12.70 1.33 -7.65
N GLY A 104 -11.49 1.84 -7.95
CA GLY A 104 -10.27 1.46 -7.26
C GLY A 104 -9.98 2.44 -6.12
N LEU A 105 -9.54 1.92 -4.98
CA LEU A 105 -9.12 2.71 -3.83
C LEU A 105 -7.65 2.41 -3.52
N GLN A 106 -6.89 3.45 -3.20
CA GLN A 106 -5.53 3.33 -2.70
C GLN A 106 -5.39 4.18 -1.44
N LEU A 107 -5.01 3.55 -0.33
CA LEU A 107 -4.53 4.24 0.85
C LEU A 107 -3.01 4.32 0.78
N THR A 108 -2.46 5.52 0.88
CA THR A 108 -1.01 5.75 0.86
C THR A 108 -0.59 6.44 2.15
N PHE A 109 0.36 5.84 2.83
CA PHE A 109 1.00 6.38 4.02
C PHE A 109 2.44 6.72 3.68
N VAL A 110 2.82 7.97 3.91
CA VAL A 110 4.17 8.49 3.65
C VAL A 110 4.80 8.87 4.97
N ASN A 111 5.82 8.12 5.37
CA ASN A 111 6.66 8.48 6.50
C ASN A 111 7.99 9.00 5.95
N ARG A 112 8.38 10.18 6.37
CA ARG A 112 9.70 10.73 6.05
C ARG A 112 10.37 11.31 7.27
N VAL A 113 11.67 11.23 7.31
CA VAL A 113 12.44 11.90 8.35
C VAL A 113 12.33 13.41 8.14
N ALA A 114 11.88 14.12 9.16
CA ALA A 114 11.74 15.57 9.08
C ALA A 114 13.10 16.24 9.09
N GLY A 115 13.30 17.18 8.17
CA GLY A 115 14.42 18.09 8.22
C GLY A 115 14.32 19.02 9.45
N LYS A 116 15.48 19.40 10.04
CA LYS A 116 15.52 20.26 11.24
C LYS A 116 14.72 21.57 11.11
N GLY A 117 14.50 22.06 9.89
CA GLY A 117 13.72 23.29 9.62
C GLY A 117 12.20 23.08 9.49
N GLU A 118 11.73 21.86 9.28
CA GLU A 118 10.29 21.58 9.11
C GLU A 118 9.56 21.49 10.46
N PHE A 119 10.19 20.92 11.47
CA PHE A 119 9.65 20.95 12.84
C PHE A 119 9.56 22.37 13.40
N ALA A 120 10.51 23.23 13.03
CA ALA A 120 10.46 24.64 13.42
C ALA A 120 9.21 25.36 12.85
N LYS A 121 8.82 25.03 11.61
CA LYS A 121 7.65 25.63 10.96
C LYS A 121 6.31 25.05 11.40
N SER A 122 6.27 23.80 11.86
CA SER A 122 5.01 23.14 12.26
C SER A 122 4.45 23.65 13.57
N ILE A 123 5.29 24.25 14.43
CA ILE A 123 4.90 24.89 15.69
C ILE A 123 5.59 26.26 15.75
N GLU A 124 5.06 27.19 14.99
CA GLU A 124 5.43 28.60 15.06
C GLU A 124 4.32 29.33 15.84
N ILE A 125 4.62 29.72 17.08
CA ILE A 125 3.69 30.59 17.84
C ILE A 125 4.12 32.02 17.52
N PRO A 126 3.32 32.79 16.76
CA PRO A 126 3.71 34.12 16.35
C PRO A 126 3.85 35.05 17.56
N PRO A 127 4.88 35.93 17.60
CA PRO A 127 5.03 36.91 18.65
C PRO A 127 3.85 37.89 18.61
N GLN A 128 3.35 38.28 19.80
CA GLN A 128 2.21 39.18 19.95
C GLN A 128 2.60 40.57 20.45
N GLY A 129 3.87 40.76 20.83
CA GLY A 129 4.42 42.03 21.32
C GLY A 129 3.90 42.44 22.72
N ASP A 130 3.40 41.49 23.50
CA ASP A 130 2.78 41.70 24.82
C ASP A 130 3.74 41.45 26.01
N GLY A 131 5.05 41.31 25.76
CA GLY A 131 6.06 41.03 26.80
C GLY A 131 6.21 39.57 27.20
N PHE A 132 5.42 38.64 26.59
CA PHE A 132 5.51 37.19 26.83
C PHE A 132 6.08 36.44 25.61
N ASP A 133 6.73 37.13 24.70
CA ASP A 133 7.26 36.50 23.46
C ASP A 133 8.40 35.54 23.77
N ASP A 134 9.18 35.77 24.84
CA ASP A 134 10.23 34.86 25.31
C ASP A 134 9.62 33.52 25.74
N VAL A 135 8.52 33.57 26.51
CA VAL A 135 7.78 32.37 26.97
C VAL A 135 7.17 31.61 25.77
N ARG A 136 6.64 32.33 24.77
CA ARG A 136 6.12 31.70 23.56
C ARG A 136 7.21 31.00 22.77
N THR A 137 8.37 31.62 22.67
CA THR A 137 9.54 31.04 22.00
C THR A 137 10.06 29.79 22.71
N GLU A 138 10.17 29.85 24.05
CA GLU A 138 10.57 28.69 24.86
C GLU A 138 9.53 27.55 24.79
N TYR A 139 8.26 27.87 24.86
CA TYR A 139 7.17 26.92 24.75
C TYR A 139 7.12 26.27 23.37
N ALA A 140 7.28 27.05 22.28
CA ALA A 140 7.39 26.53 20.94
C ALA A 140 8.60 25.57 20.78
N ALA A 141 9.77 25.95 21.32
CA ALA A 141 10.97 25.12 21.30
C ALA A 141 10.77 23.81 22.11
N MET A 142 10.09 23.89 23.26
CA MET A 142 9.75 22.70 24.06
C MET A 142 8.82 21.76 23.29
N LEU A 143 7.77 22.28 22.66
CA LEU A 143 6.82 21.51 21.86
C LEU A 143 7.51 20.88 20.64
N GLN A 144 8.37 21.61 19.93
CA GLN A 144 9.19 21.10 18.83
C GLN A 144 10.09 19.95 19.27
N ASN A 145 10.74 20.07 20.43
CA ASN A 145 11.57 19.01 20.99
C ASN A 145 10.76 17.78 21.43
N GLN A 146 9.54 17.98 21.95
CA GLN A 146 8.66 16.87 22.31
C GLN A 146 8.14 16.13 21.09
N LEU A 147 7.71 16.84 20.05
CA LEU A 147 7.31 16.23 18.78
C LEU A 147 8.46 15.45 18.13
N ALA A 148 9.67 16.03 18.12
CA ALA A 148 10.85 15.36 17.61
C ALA A 148 11.16 14.05 18.36
N LYS A 149 10.88 14.00 19.68
CA LYS A 149 11.07 12.80 20.52
C LYS A 149 9.90 11.83 20.40
N GLY A 150 8.66 12.32 20.34
CA GLY A 150 7.44 11.50 20.33
C GLY A 150 7.21 10.75 19.01
N ASN A 151 7.54 11.38 17.88
CA ASN A 151 7.37 10.82 16.54
C ASN A 151 8.69 10.26 15.94
N ASN A 152 9.72 10.00 16.71
CA ASN A 152 11.05 9.61 16.21
C ASN A 152 11.58 10.55 15.09
N GLY A 153 11.15 11.81 15.07
CA GLY A 153 11.48 12.74 14.01
C GLY A 153 10.80 12.46 12.65
N LEU A 154 9.72 11.68 12.65
CA LEU A 154 9.00 11.31 11.42
C LEU A 154 7.80 12.23 11.18
N ILE A 155 7.66 12.71 9.95
CA ILE A 155 6.42 13.30 9.44
C ILE A 155 5.60 12.18 8.78
N LYS A 156 4.37 12.00 9.27
CA LYS A 156 3.43 10.99 8.74
C LYS A 156 2.30 11.70 8.00
N LYS A 157 2.17 11.40 6.71
CA LYS A 157 1.08 11.90 5.87
C LYS A 157 0.27 10.77 5.30
N LYS A 158 -1.03 10.97 5.13
CA LYS A 158 -2.00 9.96 4.72
C LYS A 158 -2.85 10.46 3.57
N TYR A 159 -2.92 9.66 2.52
CA TYR A 159 -3.66 9.98 1.32
C TYR A 159 -4.60 8.85 0.96
N LEU A 160 -5.81 9.21 0.57
CA LEU A 160 -6.79 8.33 -0.03
C LEU A 160 -6.93 8.73 -1.49
N THR A 161 -6.51 7.87 -2.39
CA THR A 161 -6.65 8.06 -3.83
C THR A 161 -7.69 7.10 -4.37
N PHE A 162 -8.63 7.61 -5.15
CA PHE A 162 -9.68 6.84 -5.77
C PHE A 162 -9.65 6.99 -7.28
N THR A 163 -9.96 5.91 -7.98
CA THR A 163 -9.87 5.80 -9.43
C THR A 163 -11.16 5.28 -10.03
N LEU A 164 -11.44 5.73 -11.23
CA LEU A 164 -12.52 5.19 -12.07
C LEU A 164 -12.17 5.31 -13.55
N GLU A 165 -12.83 4.50 -14.36
CA GLU A 165 -12.75 4.59 -15.82
C GLU A 165 -13.81 5.55 -16.37
N ALA A 166 -13.42 6.39 -17.32
CA ALA A 166 -14.31 7.31 -18.02
C ALA A 166 -13.86 7.55 -19.47
N GLU A 167 -14.80 7.81 -20.36
CA GLU A 167 -14.51 8.04 -21.77
C GLU A 167 -13.73 9.33 -22.03
N ASN A 168 -13.92 10.34 -21.19
CA ASN A 168 -13.24 11.63 -21.29
C ASN A 168 -13.19 12.35 -19.94
N VAL A 169 -12.38 13.40 -19.86
CA VAL A 169 -12.17 14.18 -18.64
C VAL A 169 -13.46 14.79 -18.09
N LYS A 170 -14.40 15.23 -18.95
CA LYS A 170 -15.66 15.83 -18.51
C LYS A 170 -16.54 14.82 -17.77
N ALA A 171 -16.65 13.60 -18.31
CA ALA A 171 -17.35 12.50 -17.66
C ALA A 171 -16.65 12.06 -16.36
N ALA A 172 -15.32 11.97 -16.40
CA ALA A 172 -14.51 11.68 -15.22
C ALA A 172 -14.74 12.70 -14.09
N LYS A 173 -14.70 14.00 -14.43
CA LYS A 173 -14.87 15.09 -13.46
C LYS A 173 -16.20 14.99 -12.70
N SER A 174 -17.30 14.79 -13.38
CA SER A 174 -18.62 14.68 -12.73
C SER A 174 -18.69 13.50 -11.75
N ARG A 175 -18.20 12.31 -12.17
CA ARG A 175 -18.21 11.11 -11.34
C ARG A 175 -17.22 11.21 -10.18
N LEU A 176 -16.00 11.69 -10.41
CA LEU A 176 -14.98 11.86 -9.38
C LEU A 176 -15.40 12.91 -8.33
N SER A 177 -16.04 14.02 -8.73
CA SER A 177 -16.51 15.02 -7.77
C SER A 177 -17.63 14.49 -6.87
N ARG A 178 -18.51 13.67 -7.39
CA ARG A 178 -19.54 12.99 -6.59
C ARG A 178 -18.89 12.02 -5.58
N LEU A 179 -18.02 11.15 -6.07
CA LEU A 179 -17.30 10.18 -5.24
C LEU A 179 -16.45 10.86 -4.16
N GLU A 180 -15.81 11.99 -4.49
CA GLU A 180 -15.06 12.81 -3.54
C GLU A 180 -15.95 13.27 -2.38
N THR A 181 -17.16 13.79 -2.70
CA THR A 181 -18.12 14.23 -1.67
C THR A 181 -18.57 13.06 -0.80
N ASP A 182 -18.85 11.90 -1.40
CA ASP A 182 -19.28 10.72 -0.66
C ASP A 182 -18.16 10.24 0.29
N ILE A 183 -16.91 10.16 -0.18
CA ILE A 183 -15.75 9.79 0.64
C ILE A 183 -15.51 10.79 1.77
N GLN A 184 -15.58 12.09 1.48
CA GLN A 184 -15.45 13.13 2.51
C GLN A 184 -16.51 13.02 3.60
N ASN A 185 -17.74 12.69 3.23
CA ASN A 185 -18.82 12.49 4.20
C ASN A 185 -18.55 11.28 5.11
N HIS A 186 -18.07 10.16 4.57
CA HIS A 186 -17.65 9.00 5.36
C HIS A 186 -16.50 9.34 6.32
N LEU A 187 -15.48 10.06 5.85
CA LEU A 187 -14.39 10.50 6.71
C LEU A 187 -14.86 11.45 7.83
N LYS A 188 -15.83 12.33 7.55
CA LYS A 188 -16.44 13.20 8.57
C LYS A 188 -17.23 12.40 9.61
N VAL A 189 -17.96 11.36 9.21
CA VAL A 189 -18.67 10.47 10.14
C VAL A 189 -17.67 9.76 11.07
N LEU A 190 -16.51 9.36 10.56
CA LEU A 190 -15.40 8.83 11.36
C LEU A 190 -14.74 9.87 12.26
N GLY A 191 -15.07 11.15 12.09
CA GLY A 191 -14.45 12.26 12.82
C GLY A 191 -13.09 12.66 12.26
N ALA A 192 -12.68 12.11 11.12
CA ALA A 192 -11.41 12.41 10.47
C ALA A 192 -11.50 13.71 9.64
N GLN A 193 -10.65 14.66 9.96
CA GLN A 193 -10.46 15.84 9.10
C GLN A 193 -9.89 15.39 7.76
N ASN A 194 -10.27 16.06 6.68
CA ASN A 194 -9.81 15.72 5.35
C ASN A 194 -9.77 16.95 4.43
N HIS A 195 -8.90 16.88 3.43
CA HIS A 195 -8.68 17.94 2.46
C HIS A 195 -8.51 17.35 1.06
N PRO A 196 -9.39 17.66 0.08
CA PRO A 196 -9.22 17.25 -1.30
C PRO A 196 -8.01 17.97 -1.92
N LEU A 197 -7.10 17.21 -2.52
CA LEU A 197 -5.89 17.79 -3.10
C LEU A 197 -6.16 18.40 -4.48
N SER A 198 -5.71 19.65 -4.67
CA SER A 198 -5.58 20.28 -5.98
C SER A 198 -4.46 19.60 -6.79
N GLY A 199 -4.39 19.89 -8.08
CA GLY A 199 -3.33 19.36 -8.93
C GLY A 199 -1.93 19.79 -8.49
N ARG A 200 -1.77 21.03 -7.98
CA ARG A 200 -0.50 21.51 -7.44
C ARG A 200 -0.10 20.73 -6.20
N GLU A 201 -1.02 20.54 -5.25
CA GLU A 201 -0.76 19.78 -4.02
C GLU A 201 -0.42 18.31 -4.33
N ARG A 202 -1.10 17.68 -5.29
CA ARG A 202 -0.74 16.32 -5.74
C ARG A 202 0.67 16.26 -6.35
N LEU A 203 1.07 17.26 -7.12
CA LEU A 203 2.43 17.36 -7.64
C LEU A 203 3.44 17.58 -6.51
N GLU A 204 3.11 18.39 -5.50
CA GLU A 204 3.96 18.59 -4.31
C GLU A 204 4.14 17.29 -3.51
N VAL A 205 3.07 16.50 -3.34
CA VAL A 205 3.14 15.16 -2.71
C VAL A 205 4.09 14.24 -3.48
N LEU A 206 3.93 14.17 -4.81
CA LEU A 206 4.81 13.35 -5.66
C LEU A 206 6.26 13.84 -5.61
N HIS A 207 6.47 15.16 -5.65
CA HIS A 207 7.79 15.76 -5.49
C HIS A 207 8.42 15.36 -4.16
N GLY A 208 7.69 15.45 -3.05
CA GLY A 208 8.18 15.05 -1.73
C GLY A 208 8.51 13.56 -1.60
N ILE A 209 7.82 12.68 -2.37
CA ILE A 209 8.16 11.25 -2.44
C ILE A 209 9.46 11.03 -3.22
N PHE A 210 9.67 11.77 -4.30
CA PHE A 210 10.87 11.65 -5.14
C PHE A 210 12.09 12.37 -4.56
N HIS A 211 11.87 13.36 -3.68
CA HIS A 211 12.90 14.15 -2.98
C HIS A 211 12.68 14.08 -1.46
N PRO A 212 12.86 12.89 -0.84
CA PRO A 212 12.45 12.66 0.55
C PRO A 212 13.25 13.49 1.57
N ASP A 213 14.47 13.92 1.24
CA ASP A 213 15.31 14.75 2.13
C ASP A 213 14.86 16.21 2.21
N GLY A 214 13.97 16.63 1.29
CA GLY A 214 13.52 18.03 1.21
C GLY A 214 14.63 19.02 0.78
N ASP A 215 15.69 18.51 0.18
CA ASP A 215 16.84 19.28 -0.32
C ASP A 215 16.49 20.12 -1.56
N MET A 216 15.45 19.72 -2.27
CA MET A 216 14.96 20.41 -3.46
C MET A 216 13.61 21.07 -3.17
N PRO A 217 13.49 22.42 -3.24
CA PRO A 217 12.22 23.08 -3.05
C PRO A 217 11.27 22.82 -4.23
N PHE A 218 10.00 22.57 -3.94
CA PHE A 218 8.98 22.45 -4.98
C PHE A 218 8.60 23.81 -5.54
N LEU A 219 9.09 24.11 -6.73
CA LEU A 219 8.82 25.34 -7.45
C LEU A 219 7.97 25.02 -8.69
N PHE A 220 6.68 25.31 -8.63
CA PHE A 220 5.75 25.03 -9.71
C PHE A 220 4.64 26.08 -9.79
N ASP A 221 4.38 26.57 -11.01
CA ASP A 221 3.19 27.37 -11.36
C ASP A 221 2.64 26.88 -12.71
N TRP A 222 1.32 26.73 -12.80
CA TRP A 222 0.62 26.31 -14.02
C TRP A 222 0.93 27.23 -15.22
N LYS A 223 1.20 28.51 -14.98
CA LYS A 223 1.54 29.48 -16.00
C LYS A 223 2.84 29.17 -16.73
N TRP A 224 3.72 28.38 -16.16
CA TRP A 224 5.01 28.04 -16.77
C TRP A 224 4.92 26.94 -17.82
N LEU A 225 3.89 26.09 -17.78
CA LEU A 225 3.77 24.93 -18.68
C LEU A 225 3.65 25.35 -20.15
N THR A 226 2.73 26.25 -20.47
CA THR A 226 2.43 26.64 -21.87
C THR A 226 3.61 27.30 -22.57
N PRO A 227 4.31 28.31 -21.97
CA PRO A 227 5.43 28.95 -22.62
C PRO A 227 6.71 28.11 -22.69
N SER A 228 6.94 27.23 -21.72
CA SER A 228 8.20 26.46 -21.60
C SER A 228 8.22 25.18 -22.40
N GLY A 229 7.04 24.65 -22.78
CA GLY A 229 6.93 23.32 -23.39
C GLY A 229 7.23 22.17 -22.41
N LEU A 230 7.40 22.48 -21.11
CA LEU A 230 7.61 21.49 -20.06
C LEU A 230 6.29 20.80 -19.69
N SER A 231 6.37 19.60 -19.18
CA SER A 231 5.27 18.85 -18.58
C SER A 231 5.29 18.99 -17.05
N THR A 232 4.19 18.66 -16.39
CA THR A 232 4.15 18.62 -14.92
C THR A 232 5.17 17.65 -14.32
N LYS A 233 5.58 16.64 -15.07
CA LYS A 233 6.59 15.66 -14.65
C LYS A 233 7.99 16.23 -14.51
N ASP A 234 8.32 17.26 -15.27
CA ASP A 234 9.63 17.91 -15.23
C ASP A 234 9.89 18.63 -13.89
N PHE A 235 8.82 18.99 -13.17
CA PHE A 235 8.90 19.66 -11.88
C PHE A 235 8.95 18.71 -10.68
N ILE A 236 8.66 17.43 -10.88
CA ILE A 236 8.58 16.44 -9.79
C ILE A 236 9.58 15.29 -9.93
N ALA A 237 10.05 15.01 -11.15
CA ALA A 237 10.89 13.85 -11.41
C ALA A 237 12.23 13.94 -10.66
N PRO A 238 12.72 12.82 -10.09
CA PRO A 238 14.06 12.75 -9.53
C PRO A 238 15.11 12.85 -10.65
N THR A 239 16.34 13.08 -10.28
CA THR A 239 17.46 13.17 -11.25
C THR A 239 17.63 11.90 -12.08
N SER A 240 17.33 10.74 -11.50
CA SER A 240 17.42 9.45 -12.19
C SER A 240 16.61 8.36 -11.49
N PHE A 241 16.21 7.36 -12.28
CA PHE A 241 15.79 6.05 -11.80
C PHE A 241 16.75 4.97 -12.35
N ALA A 242 17.08 3.97 -11.53
CA ALA A 242 17.83 2.80 -11.97
C ALA A 242 17.27 1.52 -11.33
N PHE A 243 16.70 0.65 -12.18
CA PHE A 243 16.09 -0.63 -11.78
C PHE A 243 16.97 -1.84 -12.18
N LYS A 244 18.29 -1.64 -12.30
CA LYS A 244 19.23 -2.65 -12.80
C LYS A 244 19.44 -3.84 -11.87
N LYS A 245 19.28 -3.63 -10.57
CA LYS A 245 19.47 -4.66 -9.54
C LYS A 245 18.12 -5.27 -9.22
N GLY A 246 17.77 -6.42 -9.74
CA GLY A 246 16.43 -7.01 -9.65
C GLY A 246 15.74 -6.99 -8.28
N ARG A 247 16.45 -6.73 -7.18
CA ARG A 247 15.94 -6.70 -5.79
C ARG A 247 15.89 -5.31 -5.15
N THR A 248 16.51 -4.31 -5.78
CA THR A 248 16.58 -2.92 -5.30
C THR A 248 16.51 -1.97 -6.49
N PHE A 249 16.15 -0.74 -6.24
CA PHE A 249 16.21 0.36 -7.21
C PHE A 249 17.02 1.52 -6.65
N GLU A 250 17.43 2.41 -7.53
CA GLU A 250 18.05 3.69 -7.17
C GLU A 250 17.15 4.82 -7.67
N MET A 251 16.92 5.84 -6.86
CA MET A 251 16.11 7.02 -7.15
C MET A 251 16.87 8.26 -6.66
N GLY A 252 17.44 9.01 -7.60
CA GLY A 252 18.36 10.10 -7.26
C GLY A 252 19.56 9.57 -6.46
N ASN A 253 19.71 10.07 -5.24
CA ASN A 253 20.75 9.67 -4.29
C ASN A 253 20.31 8.54 -3.34
N LYS A 254 19.04 8.13 -3.37
CA LYS A 254 18.50 7.08 -2.49
C LYS A 254 18.54 5.70 -3.13
N THR A 255 18.77 4.70 -2.31
CA THR A 255 18.57 3.28 -2.65
C THR A 255 17.28 2.82 -1.98
N GLY A 256 16.44 2.10 -2.74
CA GLY A 256 15.17 1.63 -2.24
C GLY A 256 14.87 0.17 -2.60
N ALA A 257 13.89 -0.38 -1.93
CA ALA A 257 13.31 -1.68 -2.26
C ALA A 257 11.81 -1.69 -1.98
N VAL A 258 11.08 -2.35 -2.86
CA VAL A 258 9.64 -2.59 -2.70
C VAL A 258 9.42 -4.04 -2.30
N SER A 259 8.59 -4.22 -1.28
CA SER A 259 8.11 -5.52 -0.81
C SER A 259 6.60 -5.54 -0.81
N PHE A 260 5.99 -6.72 -0.97
CA PHE A 260 4.55 -6.91 -0.78
C PHE A 260 4.28 -7.71 0.48
N LEU A 261 3.13 -7.47 1.09
CA LEU A 261 2.68 -8.21 2.26
C LEU A 261 1.98 -9.51 1.82
N GLN A 262 2.52 -10.63 2.26
CA GLN A 262 1.87 -11.94 2.18
C GLN A 262 1.20 -12.25 3.51
N ILE A 263 -0.12 -12.37 3.50
CA ILE A 263 -0.92 -12.69 4.67
C ILE A 263 -0.96 -14.21 4.81
N LEU A 264 -0.42 -14.74 5.91
CA LEU A 264 -0.33 -16.18 6.21
C LEU A 264 -1.38 -16.61 7.25
N ALA A 265 -1.82 -15.66 8.08
CA ALA A 265 -2.79 -15.94 9.14
C ALA A 265 -4.23 -15.83 8.66
N PRO A 266 -5.15 -16.60 9.23
CA PRO A 266 -6.58 -16.42 9.02
C PRO A 266 -7.11 -15.13 9.68
N GLU A 267 -6.50 -14.70 10.78
CA GLU A 267 -6.87 -13.51 11.53
C GLU A 267 -5.74 -12.51 11.57
N LEU A 268 -6.08 -11.25 11.35
CA LEU A 268 -5.17 -10.11 11.38
C LEU A 268 -5.42 -9.26 12.63
N ASN A 269 -4.41 -8.49 13.02
CA ASN A 269 -4.49 -7.54 14.12
C ASN A 269 -4.59 -6.10 13.57
N ASP A 270 -5.49 -5.30 14.16
CA ASP A 270 -5.70 -3.87 13.82
C ASP A 270 -4.47 -2.97 14.09
N ARG A 271 -3.49 -3.45 14.87
CA ARG A 271 -2.24 -2.73 15.16
C ARG A 271 -1.15 -2.91 14.12
N MET A 272 -1.24 -3.90 13.24
CA MET A 272 -0.17 -4.23 12.30
C MET A 272 0.24 -3.03 11.44
N LEU A 273 -0.74 -2.29 10.90
CA LEU A 273 -0.46 -1.12 10.08
C LEU A 273 0.17 0.01 10.90
N ALA A 274 -0.29 0.24 12.14
CA ALA A 274 0.28 1.22 13.04
C ALA A 274 1.73 0.89 13.42
N ASP A 275 1.99 -0.37 13.73
CA ASP A 275 3.34 -0.85 14.07
C ASP A 275 4.30 -0.75 12.88
N LEU A 276 3.81 -1.05 11.67
CA LEU A 276 4.60 -0.92 10.45
C LEU A 276 4.97 0.56 10.17
N LEU A 277 4.03 1.48 10.39
CA LEU A 277 4.25 2.91 10.21
C LEU A 277 5.09 3.56 11.34
N ASN A 278 5.43 2.81 12.37
CA ASN A 278 6.36 3.23 13.42
C ASN A 278 7.81 2.79 13.17
N VAL A 279 8.09 2.10 12.06
CA VAL A 279 9.45 1.78 11.64
C VAL A 279 10.19 3.05 11.25
N ASP A 280 11.42 3.21 11.76
CA ASP A 280 12.25 4.39 11.52
C ASP A 280 12.72 4.46 10.05
N GLY A 281 12.76 5.68 9.51
CA GLY A 281 13.27 5.98 8.18
C GLY A 281 12.21 6.40 7.18
N HIS A 282 12.63 6.54 5.93
CA HIS A 282 11.72 6.85 4.83
C HIS A 282 10.94 5.60 4.41
N LEU A 283 9.64 5.63 4.60
CA LEU A 283 8.75 4.50 4.36
C LEU A 283 7.49 4.96 3.61
N LEU A 284 7.11 4.23 2.55
CA LEU A 284 5.79 4.33 1.96
C LEU A 284 5.05 3.01 2.13
N VAL A 285 3.84 3.07 2.66
CA VAL A 285 2.95 1.90 2.73
C VAL A 285 1.72 2.19 1.90
N ASN A 286 1.37 1.27 1.01
CA ASN A 286 0.26 1.42 0.09
C ASN A 286 -0.66 0.22 0.16
N LEU A 287 -1.96 0.48 0.33
CA LEU A 287 -3.01 -0.52 0.24
C LEU A 287 -3.85 -0.21 -1.00
N HIS A 288 -3.77 -1.08 -1.99
CA HIS A 288 -4.70 -1.06 -3.11
C HIS A 288 -5.87 -1.97 -2.79
N ILE A 289 -7.06 -1.42 -2.88
CA ILE A 289 -8.32 -2.10 -2.53
C ILE A 289 -9.27 -1.96 -3.70
N ARG A 290 -9.79 -3.08 -4.18
CA ARG A 290 -10.79 -3.11 -5.25
C ARG A 290 -11.91 -4.06 -4.88
N SER A 291 -13.14 -3.58 -4.90
CA SER A 291 -14.32 -4.41 -4.71
C SER A 291 -14.51 -5.38 -5.88
N ILE A 292 -14.93 -6.59 -5.61
CA ILE A 292 -15.38 -7.56 -6.62
C ILE A 292 -16.91 -7.49 -6.68
N ASP A 293 -17.49 -7.63 -7.88
CA ASP A 293 -18.94 -7.76 -8.01
C ASP A 293 -19.46 -8.94 -7.17
N GLN A 294 -20.53 -8.70 -6.40
CA GLN A 294 -21.03 -9.67 -5.44
C GLN A 294 -21.47 -10.98 -6.11
N SER A 295 -22.06 -10.90 -7.30
CA SER A 295 -22.49 -12.08 -8.06
C SER A 295 -21.31 -12.89 -8.59
N GLU A 296 -20.25 -12.22 -9.02
CA GLU A 296 -19.00 -12.83 -9.47
C GLU A 296 -18.25 -13.48 -8.30
N ALA A 297 -18.18 -12.79 -7.15
CA ALA A 297 -17.58 -13.33 -5.92
C ALA A 297 -18.28 -14.63 -5.49
N ILE A 298 -19.60 -14.61 -5.36
CA ILE A 298 -20.42 -15.79 -5.00
C ILE A 298 -20.21 -16.93 -5.99
N LYS A 299 -20.20 -16.64 -7.30
CA LYS A 299 -19.96 -17.65 -8.34
C LYS A 299 -18.58 -18.28 -8.20
N THR A 300 -17.56 -17.48 -7.98
CA THR A 300 -16.18 -17.93 -7.81
C THR A 300 -16.03 -18.83 -6.59
N ILE A 301 -16.62 -18.48 -5.45
CA ILE A 301 -16.59 -19.29 -4.25
C ILE A 301 -17.34 -20.60 -4.43
N LYS A 302 -18.53 -20.59 -5.08
CA LYS A 302 -19.26 -21.81 -5.40
C LYS A 302 -18.45 -22.78 -6.29
N HIS A 303 -17.72 -22.25 -7.28
CA HIS A 303 -16.81 -23.09 -8.09
C HIS A 303 -15.69 -23.68 -7.22
N LYS A 304 -15.08 -22.90 -6.34
CA LYS A 304 -14.05 -23.41 -5.42
C LYS A 304 -14.58 -24.51 -4.50
N ILE A 305 -15.78 -24.36 -3.93
CA ILE A 305 -16.42 -25.39 -3.12
C ILE A 305 -16.62 -26.66 -3.93
N THR A 306 -17.11 -26.55 -5.19
CA THR A 306 -17.28 -27.71 -6.07
C THR A 306 -15.96 -28.41 -6.36
N ASP A 307 -14.87 -27.67 -6.58
CA ASP A 307 -13.55 -28.25 -6.81
C ASP A 307 -13.02 -28.96 -5.55
N LEU A 308 -13.21 -28.36 -4.36
CA LEU A 308 -12.83 -28.97 -3.08
C LEU A 308 -13.65 -30.24 -2.81
N ASP A 309 -14.95 -30.24 -3.07
CA ASP A 309 -15.80 -31.42 -2.93
C ASP A 309 -15.38 -32.54 -3.90
N ARG A 310 -14.96 -32.20 -5.13
CA ARG A 310 -14.37 -33.18 -6.07
C ARG A 310 -13.07 -33.77 -5.53
N MET A 311 -12.15 -32.94 -5.05
CA MET A 311 -10.89 -33.38 -4.47
C MET A 311 -11.14 -34.28 -3.28
N LYS A 312 -12.11 -33.96 -2.42
CA LYS A 312 -12.55 -34.79 -1.28
C LYS A 312 -13.00 -36.17 -1.77
N ILE A 313 -13.87 -36.25 -2.79
CA ILE A 313 -14.35 -37.50 -3.37
C ILE A 313 -13.20 -38.34 -3.96
N GLU A 314 -12.23 -37.68 -4.61
CA GLU A 314 -11.06 -38.36 -5.18
C GLU A 314 -10.15 -38.95 -4.08
N GLU A 315 -9.92 -38.23 -3.00
CA GLU A 315 -9.14 -38.74 -1.86
C GLU A 315 -9.88 -39.88 -1.14
N GLN A 316 -11.19 -39.76 -0.96
CA GLN A 316 -12.01 -40.88 -0.42
C GLN A 316 -11.92 -42.15 -1.29
N LYS A 317 -12.00 -41.99 -2.63
CA LYS A 317 -11.82 -43.14 -3.54
C LYS A 317 -10.42 -43.77 -3.46
N LYS A 318 -9.38 -42.95 -3.27
CA LYS A 318 -8.00 -43.43 -3.06
C LYS A 318 -7.87 -44.19 -1.74
N ALA A 319 -8.43 -43.64 -0.64
CA ALA A 319 -8.44 -44.28 0.66
C ALA A 319 -9.06 -45.68 0.59
N VAL A 320 -10.26 -45.80 0.01
CA VAL A 320 -10.96 -47.08 -0.18
C VAL A 320 -10.13 -48.10 -1.00
N ARG A 321 -9.54 -47.63 -2.11
CA ARG A 321 -8.67 -48.49 -2.94
C ARG A 321 -7.41 -48.99 -2.21
N SER A 322 -6.95 -48.21 -1.22
CA SER A 322 -5.79 -48.53 -0.39
C SER A 322 -6.17 -49.31 0.89
N GLY A 323 -7.45 -49.67 1.06
CA GLY A 323 -7.93 -50.42 2.23
C GLY A 323 -8.10 -49.60 3.51
N TYR A 324 -8.13 -48.27 3.39
CA TYR A 324 -8.38 -47.34 4.50
C TYR A 324 -9.86 -46.92 4.55
N ASP A 325 -10.29 -46.43 5.71
CA ASP A 325 -11.64 -45.89 5.92
C ASP A 325 -11.91 -44.67 5.06
N MET A 326 -13.16 -44.56 4.55
CA MET A 326 -13.62 -43.40 3.74
C MET A 326 -13.58 -42.09 4.52
N ASP A 327 -13.59 -42.13 5.86
CA ASP A 327 -13.57 -40.94 6.70
C ASP A 327 -12.16 -40.35 6.88
N ILE A 328 -11.12 -41.02 6.39
CA ILE A 328 -9.74 -40.50 6.38
C ILE A 328 -9.57 -39.53 5.21
N ILE A 329 -9.88 -38.26 5.48
CA ILE A 329 -9.67 -37.15 4.56
C ILE A 329 -8.50 -36.32 5.06
N PRO A 330 -7.60 -35.81 4.18
CA PRO A 330 -6.59 -34.87 4.59
C PRO A 330 -7.22 -33.68 5.36
N SER A 331 -6.72 -33.41 6.55
CA SER A 331 -7.26 -32.34 7.45
C SER A 331 -7.40 -30.99 6.75
N ASP A 332 -6.43 -30.66 5.92
CA ASP A 332 -6.40 -29.41 5.17
C ASP A 332 -7.59 -29.28 4.22
N LEU A 333 -7.96 -30.38 3.54
CA LEU A 333 -9.08 -30.38 2.60
C LEU A 333 -10.43 -30.23 3.30
N ALA A 334 -10.57 -30.82 4.49
CA ALA A 334 -11.76 -30.69 5.32
C ALA A 334 -11.89 -29.24 5.85
N THR A 335 -10.80 -28.66 6.34
CA THR A 335 -10.75 -27.28 6.84
C THR A 335 -11.07 -26.28 5.75
N TYR A 336 -10.39 -26.32 4.61
CA TYR A 336 -10.65 -25.43 3.47
C TYR A 336 -12.08 -25.54 2.92
N GLY A 337 -12.65 -26.76 2.92
CA GLY A 337 -14.04 -26.96 2.53
C GLY A 337 -15.04 -26.31 3.49
N GLY A 338 -14.76 -26.35 4.78
CA GLY A 338 -15.53 -25.65 5.82
C GLY A 338 -15.45 -24.14 5.69
N GLU A 339 -14.23 -23.60 5.66
CA GLU A 339 -13.97 -22.15 5.51
C GLU A 339 -14.61 -21.57 4.24
N ALA A 340 -14.54 -22.29 3.12
CA ALA A 340 -15.18 -21.82 1.88
C ALA A 340 -16.72 -21.77 1.98
N LYS A 341 -17.35 -22.70 2.71
CA LYS A 341 -18.81 -22.69 2.95
C LYS A 341 -19.21 -21.59 3.93
N ASP A 342 -18.41 -21.32 4.96
CA ASP A 342 -18.65 -20.24 5.90
C ASP A 342 -18.49 -18.88 5.20
N LEU A 343 -17.47 -18.71 4.40
CA LEU A 343 -17.29 -17.52 3.55
C LEU A 343 -18.50 -17.30 2.61
N LEU A 344 -19.01 -18.37 1.96
CA LEU A 344 -20.18 -18.27 1.12
C LEU A 344 -21.42 -17.81 1.90
N ARG A 345 -21.60 -18.32 3.12
CA ARG A 345 -22.68 -17.92 4.02
C ARG A 345 -22.58 -16.44 4.40
N ASP A 346 -21.39 -15.98 4.75
CA ASP A 346 -21.13 -14.60 5.14
C ASP A 346 -21.43 -13.65 3.97
N LEU A 347 -21.01 -13.99 2.75
CA LEU A 347 -21.31 -13.22 1.56
C LEU A 347 -22.81 -13.19 1.21
N GLN A 348 -23.58 -14.19 1.60
CA GLN A 348 -25.01 -14.30 1.27
C GLN A 348 -25.93 -13.74 2.37
N SER A 349 -25.53 -13.83 3.65
CA SER A 349 -26.38 -13.55 4.80
C SER A 349 -25.92 -12.37 5.67
N ARG A 350 -24.65 -12.00 5.61
CA ARG A 350 -24.09 -10.86 6.33
C ARG A 350 -23.71 -9.79 5.31
N ASN A 351 -23.77 -8.55 5.65
CA ASN A 351 -23.40 -7.44 4.76
C ASN A 351 -21.89 -7.43 4.40
N GLU A 352 -21.35 -8.62 4.04
CA GLU A 352 -19.97 -8.85 3.64
C GLU A 352 -19.82 -8.82 2.11
N ARG A 353 -18.77 -8.18 1.64
CA ARG A 353 -18.35 -8.17 0.23
C ARG A 353 -16.94 -8.71 0.12
N MET A 354 -16.53 -9.02 -1.12
CA MET A 354 -15.16 -9.43 -1.41
C MET A 354 -14.37 -8.29 -2.03
N PHE A 355 -13.15 -8.15 -1.54
CA PHE A 355 -12.16 -7.20 -2.04
C PHE A 355 -10.89 -7.91 -2.46
N LEU A 356 -10.22 -7.37 -3.48
CA LEU A 356 -8.84 -7.71 -3.83
C LEU A 356 -7.93 -6.66 -3.21
N LEU A 357 -7.01 -7.10 -2.40
CA LEU A 357 -6.07 -6.24 -1.69
C LEU A 357 -4.62 -6.55 -2.10
N THR A 358 -3.85 -5.50 -2.39
CA THR A 358 -2.39 -5.54 -2.53
C THR A 358 -1.81 -4.54 -1.53
N LEU A 359 -0.97 -5.01 -0.61
CA LEU A 359 -0.22 -4.13 0.29
C LEU A 359 1.25 -4.11 -0.12
N LEU A 360 1.74 -2.91 -0.43
CA LEU A 360 3.13 -2.65 -0.82
C LEU A 360 3.83 -1.81 0.25
N VAL A 361 5.09 -2.13 0.50
CA VAL A 361 5.96 -1.39 1.41
C VAL A 361 7.22 -1.00 0.65
N VAL A 362 7.50 0.30 0.57
CA VAL A 362 8.72 0.85 -0.01
C VAL A 362 9.60 1.37 1.12
N ASN A 363 10.79 0.84 1.22
CA ASN A 363 11.84 1.35 2.11
C ASN A 363 12.86 2.13 1.28
N LEU A 364 13.27 3.30 1.76
CA LEU A 364 14.26 4.18 1.13
C LEU A 364 15.35 4.54 2.15
N ALA A 365 16.61 4.46 1.74
CA ALA A 365 17.76 4.81 2.57
C ALA A 365 18.90 5.39 1.73
N ASP A 366 19.86 6.05 2.39
CA ASP A 366 21.05 6.57 1.74
C ASP A 366 22.02 5.45 1.38
N GLU A 367 22.18 4.50 2.30
CA GLU A 367 23.11 3.40 2.16
C GLU A 367 22.39 2.04 2.08
N LYS A 368 22.99 1.12 1.37
CA LYS A 368 22.46 -0.24 1.22
C LYS A 368 22.33 -0.98 2.55
N GLN A 369 23.28 -0.79 3.47
CA GLN A 369 23.25 -1.45 4.79
C GLN A 369 22.06 -0.94 5.62
N GLN A 370 21.82 0.36 5.60
CA GLN A 370 20.69 0.98 6.26
C GLN A 370 19.36 0.47 5.66
N LEU A 371 19.28 0.37 4.33
CA LEU A 371 18.12 -0.19 3.64
C LEU A 371 17.80 -1.63 4.09
N GLU A 372 18.83 -2.51 4.14
CA GLU A 372 18.64 -3.89 4.58
C GLU A 372 18.16 -3.96 6.05
N ASN A 373 18.67 -3.08 6.92
CA ASN A 373 18.21 -2.99 8.30
C ASN A 373 16.75 -2.55 8.40
N GLN A 374 16.32 -1.55 7.63
CA GLN A 374 14.92 -1.09 7.60
C GLN A 374 13.99 -2.18 7.07
N ILE A 375 14.37 -2.88 6.02
CA ILE A 375 13.60 -4.01 5.48
C ILE A 375 13.47 -5.12 6.52
N PHE A 376 14.53 -5.44 7.24
CA PHE A 376 14.51 -6.42 8.32
C PHE A 376 13.56 -6.01 9.45
N GLN A 377 13.57 -4.74 9.86
CA GLN A 377 12.65 -4.20 10.86
C GLN A 377 11.19 -4.30 10.38
N SER A 378 10.90 -3.86 9.16
CA SER A 378 9.56 -3.96 8.57
C SER A 378 9.08 -5.42 8.46
N ALA A 379 9.97 -6.34 8.07
CA ALA A 379 9.67 -7.77 8.02
C ALA A 379 9.41 -8.37 9.40
N SER A 380 10.14 -7.93 10.43
CA SER A 380 9.94 -8.38 11.81
C SER A 380 8.58 -7.94 12.37
N VAL A 381 8.12 -6.73 12.02
CA VAL A 381 6.77 -6.26 12.36
C VAL A 381 5.70 -7.14 11.69
N ALA A 382 5.85 -7.41 10.40
CA ALA A 382 4.92 -8.28 9.68
C ALA A 382 4.87 -9.70 10.28
N GLN A 383 6.02 -10.27 10.66
CA GLN A 383 6.09 -11.60 11.28
C GLN A 383 5.34 -11.66 12.62
N LYS A 384 5.37 -10.62 13.44
CA LYS A 384 4.59 -10.54 14.69
C LYS A 384 3.07 -10.64 14.44
N ALA A 385 2.62 -10.21 13.26
CA ALA A 385 1.23 -10.30 12.82
C ALA A 385 0.96 -11.55 11.96
N ASN A 386 1.81 -12.59 12.01
CA ASN A 386 1.73 -13.77 11.17
C ASN A 386 1.63 -13.47 9.67
N CYS A 387 2.30 -12.42 9.24
CA CYS A 387 2.45 -12.02 7.84
C CYS A 387 3.91 -12.12 7.43
N SER A 388 4.18 -12.08 6.13
CA SER A 388 5.55 -12.03 5.58
C SER A 388 5.68 -10.88 4.60
N LEU A 389 6.72 -10.06 4.73
CA LEU A 389 7.10 -9.10 3.71
C LEU A 389 8.05 -9.75 2.73
N VAL A 390 7.59 -9.93 1.50
CA VAL A 390 8.35 -10.55 0.41
C VAL A 390 8.78 -9.48 -0.58
N ARG A 391 10.08 -9.40 -0.85
CA ARG A 391 10.63 -8.43 -1.79
C ARG A 391 10.16 -8.74 -3.21
N LEU A 392 9.79 -7.71 -3.98
CA LEU A 392 9.39 -7.83 -5.38
C LEU A 392 10.62 -8.01 -6.27
N ASP A 393 11.09 -9.25 -6.41
CA ASP A 393 12.24 -9.55 -7.25
C ASP A 393 11.90 -9.32 -8.73
N TYR A 394 12.71 -8.51 -9.43
CA TYR A 394 12.57 -8.10 -10.85
C TYR A 394 11.30 -7.27 -11.17
N GLN A 395 10.53 -6.83 -10.16
CA GLN A 395 9.34 -6.00 -10.31
C GLN A 395 9.46 -4.69 -9.51
N GLN A 396 10.67 -4.23 -9.23
CA GLN A 396 10.91 -3.04 -8.42
C GLN A 396 10.37 -1.76 -9.06
N GLU A 397 10.44 -1.64 -10.41
CA GLU A 397 9.85 -0.52 -11.14
C GLU A 397 8.33 -0.49 -11.00
N ALA A 398 7.65 -1.58 -11.37
CA ALA A 398 6.21 -1.71 -11.23
C ALA A 398 5.76 -1.52 -9.77
N GLY A 399 6.52 -2.04 -8.80
CA GLY A 399 6.27 -1.87 -7.38
C GLY A 399 6.34 -0.42 -6.94
N LEU A 400 7.40 0.31 -7.31
CA LEU A 400 7.57 1.73 -6.98
C LEU A 400 6.47 2.58 -7.64
N MET A 401 6.18 2.35 -8.92
CA MET A 401 5.14 3.11 -9.64
C MET A 401 3.75 2.84 -9.08
N SER A 402 3.47 1.61 -8.64
CA SER A 402 2.23 1.27 -7.91
C SER A 402 2.18 1.87 -6.50
N SER A 403 3.31 2.25 -5.94
CA SER A 403 3.37 2.86 -4.60
C SER A 403 3.19 4.38 -4.60
N LEU A 404 3.07 5.01 -5.77
CA LEU A 404 2.75 6.43 -5.86
C LEU A 404 1.25 6.66 -5.63
N PRO A 405 0.82 7.78 -4.97
CA PRO A 405 -0.60 8.08 -4.71
C PRO A 405 -1.33 8.51 -5.98
N LEU A 406 -1.30 7.65 -6.99
CA LEU A 406 -1.95 7.84 -8.29
C LEU A 406 -3.16 6.93 -8.48
N GLY A 407 -3.28 5.85 -7.69
CA GLY A 407 -4.34 4.86 -7.80
C GLY A 407 -4.09 3.78 -8.86
N LEU A 408 -2.86 3.65 -9.35
CA LEU A 408 -2.45 2.63 -10.31
C LEU A 408 -1.82 1.45 -9.58
N ASN A 409 -2.26 0.22 -9.86
CA ASN A 409 -1.63 -1.01 -9.38
C ASN A 409 -1.20 -1.89 -10.55
N GLU A 410 0.09 -1.99 -10.77
CA GLU A 410 0.71 -2.85 -11.80
C GLU A 410 1.13 -4.22 -11.25
N ILE A 411 0.97 -4.44 -9.94
CA ILE A 411 1.35 -5.67 -9.29
C ILE A 411 0.21 -6.69 -9.34
N PRO A 412 0.40 -7.85 -9.98
CA PRO A 412 -0.65 -8.86 -10.13
C PRO A 412 -0.94 -9.65 -8.84
N ILE A 413 -0.12 -9.46 -7.79
CA ILE A 413 -0.26 -10.16 -6.52
C ILE A 413 -1.39 -9.52 -5.73
N GLN A 414 -2.50 -10.24 -5.57
CA GLN A 414 -3.69 -9.77 -4.87
C GLN A 414 -4.18 -10.84 -3.90
N ARG A 415 -4.64 -10.42 -2.73
CA ARG A 415 -5.30 -11.28 -1.74
C ARG A 415 -6.79 -10.96 -1.70
N GLY A 416 -7.63 -11.99 -1.85
CA GLY A 416 -9.07 -11.87 -1.60
C GLY A 416 -9.35 -11.77 -0.11
N LEU A 417 -10.07 -10.75 0.32
CA LEU A 417 -10.47 -10.50 1.72
C LEU A 417 -11.94 -10.11 1.74
N THR A 418 -12.61 -10.39 2.87
CA THR A 418 -13.97 -9.91 3.15
C THR A 418 -13.94 -8.43 3.58
N THR A 419 -15.11 -7.81 3.72
CA THR A 419 -15.24 -6.43 4.23
C THR A 419 -14.55 -6.29 5.58
N SER A 420 -14.90 -7.15 6.54
CA SER A 420 -14.33 -7.11 7.90
C SER A 420 -12.82 -7.32 7.89
N SER A 421 -12.32 -8.29 7.11
CA SER A 421 -10.89 -8.54 6.98
C SER A 421 -10.13 -7.37 6.28
N THR A 422 -10.80 -6.63 5.39
CA THR A 422 -10.22 -5.43 4.76
C THR A 422 -10.21 -4.25 5.73
N ALA A 423 -11.28 -4.06 6.50
CA ALA A 423 -11.43 -2.97 7.47
C ALA A 423 -10.44 -3.08 8.65
N ILE A 424 -9.85 -4.26 8.89
CA ILE A 424 -8.86 -4.45 9.95
C ILE A 424 -7.56 -3.65 9.69
N PHE A 425 -7.30 -3.28 8.43
CA PHE A 425 -6.24 -2.33 8.10
C PHE A 425 -6.71 -0.90 8.40
N VAL A 426 -6.98 -0.63 9.68
CA VAL A 426 -7.48 0.66 10.13
C VAL A 426 -6.47 1.76 9.78
N PRO A 427 -6.87 2.80 9.03
CA PRO A 427 -5.94 3.82 8.55
C PRO A 427 -5.54 4.84 9.62
N PHE A 428 -6.07 4.73 10.83
CA PHE A 428 -5.81 5.63 11.95
C PHE A 428 -4.77 5.01 12.88
N THR A 429 -3.56 5.51 12.82
CA THR A 429 -2.37 4.82 13.32
C THR A 429 -1.59 5.60 14.37
N THR A 430 -1.96 6.87 14.62
CA THR A 430 -1.27 7.69 15.61
C THR A 430 -1.66 7.30 17.03
N GLN A 431 -0.67 7.24 17.91
CA GLN A 431 -0.85 7.00 19.35
C GLN A 431 -0.82 8.31 20.16
N GLU A 432 -0.88 9.45 19.50
CA GLU A 432 -0.88 10.76 20.12
C GLU A 432 -2.32 11.23 20.39
N LEU A 433 -2.52 11.87 21.56
CA LEU A 433 -3.79 12.48 21.90
C LEU A 433 -3.92 13.80 21.13
N PHE A 434 -4.87 13.88 20.23
CA PHE A 434 -5.28 15.14 19.63
C PHE A 434 -6.35 15.79 20.51
N CYS A 435 -6.04 16.94 21.12
CA CYS A 435 -7.08 17.80 21.64
C CYS A 435 -7.85 18.41 20.47
N LYS A 436 -9.17 18.20 20.44
CA LYS A 436 -10.04 19.03 19.60
C LYS A 436 -10.03 20.42 20.22
N CYS A 437 -9.28 21.36 19.64
CA CYS A 437 -9.45 22.79 19.91
C CYS A 437 -10.66 23.32 19.15
#